data_2ef0ab484fc18480713b0cad2ae105a9
#
_entry.id   2ef0ab484fc18480713b0cad2ae105a9
#
_cell.length_a   1.000
_cell.length_b   1.000
_cell.length_c   1.000
_cell.angle_alpha   90.00
_cell.angle_beta   90.00
_cell.angle_gamma   90.00
#
_symmetry.space_group_name_H-M   'P 1'
#
loop_
_entity.id
_entity.type
_entity.pdbx_description
1 polymer ?
#
loop_
_entity_poly.entity_id
_entity_poly.type
_entity_poly.pdbx_seq_one_letter_code
_entity_poly.pdbx_strand_id
1 'polypeptide(L)'
;SYQRFNVRANIDTKIAKNFNLNVNIAAFREDTHAPGYSLGTQGEFNPISQALFSLPIIAPTYNDLPQGYMSGVYTQQPIAAVNKSGFQDTKRWQFEGNAKLEYDFGSIKALEGLKAAVHVAYDYSNTGNRNMLQSYQLMSFSPTTMNSTVVNASGVNVNSSFNKSSSFGDGFTVRPTLTYNREFGRHSVGGLFFYEQKKTYSDTMTGYKAGYFAPYPVDLSIGTTWEGI
;
A
#
# COMPACT_ATOMS: atom_id res chain seq x y z
N SER A 1 -12.17 -6.25 2.36
CA SER A 1 -11.70 -6.47 3.74
C SER A 1 -10.30 -5.90 3.93
N TYR A 2 -9.98 -5.52 5.17
CA TYR A 2 -8.67 -5.00 5.56
C TYR A 2 -8.25 -5.67 6.87
N GLN A 3 -7.00 -6.14 6.91
CA GLN A 3 -6.38 -6.71 8.11
C GLN A 3 -4.98 -6.11 8.28
N ARG A 4 -4.62 -5.78 9.52
CA ARG A 4 -3.29 -5.28 9.85
C ARG A 4 -2.78 -5.92 11.14
N PHE A 5 -1.56 -6.42 11.08
CA PHE A 5 -0.81 -6.93 12.22
C PHE A 5 0.45 -6.10 12.37
N ASN A 6 0.72 -5.63 13.57
CA ASN A 6 1.93 -4.88 13.87
C ASN A 6 2.56 -5.34 15.19
N VAL A 7 3.87 -5.36 15.20
CA VAL A 7 4.70 -5.66 16.36
C VAL A 7 5.73 -4.55 16.52
N ARG A 8 5.95 -4.13 17.75
CA ARG A 8 7.01 -3.16 18.10
C ARG A 8 7.72 -3.60 19.36
N ALA A 9 9.03 -3.49 19.37
CA ALA A 9 9.88 -3.71 20.53
C ALA A 9 10.87 -2.55 20.67
N ASN A 10 11.01 -2.03 21.88
CA ASN A 10 11.97 -0.98 22.22
C ASN A 10 12.81 -1.49 23.40
N ILE A 11 14.10 -1.43 23.28
CA ILE A 11 15.06 -1.87 24.29
C ILE A 11 16.03 -0.73 24.56
N ASP A 12 16.07 -0.27 25.79
CA ASP A 12 17.00 0.72 26.30
C ASP A 12 17.83 0.07 27.41
N THR A 13 19.14 -0.03 27.22
CA THR A 13 20.01 -0.70 28.17
C THR A 13 21.38 -0.05 28.28
N LYS A 14 21.99 -0.15 29.46
CA LYS A 14 23.41 0.15 29.66
C LYS A 14 24.21 -1.12 29.50
N ILE A 15 25.04 -1.17 28.45
CA ILE A 15 25.91 -2.34 28.20
C ILE A 15 27.13 -2.27 29.12
N ALA A 16 27.62 -1.07 29.40
CA ALA A 16 28.73 -0.80 30.32
C ALA A 16 28.57 0.57 30.98
N LYS A 17 29.47 0.94 31.89
CA LYS A 17 29.37 2.16 32.72
C LYS A 17 29.07 3.43 31.93
N ASN A 18 29.64 3.56 30.71
CA ASN A 18 29.52 4.75 29.86
C ASN A 18 28.87 4.45 28.50
N PHE A 19 28.39 3.22 28.27
CA PHE A 19 27.76 2.81 27.04
C PHE A 19 26.27 2.61 27.20
N ASN A 20 25.48 3.35 26.44
CA ASN A 20 24.03 3.19 26.33
C ASN A 20 23.69 2.63 24.95
N LEU A 21 22.85 1.61 24.92
CA LEU A 21 22.32 1.03 23.70
C LEU A 21 20.79 1.21 23.69
N ASN A 22 20.28 1.81 22.60
CA ASN A 22 18.85 1.87 22.32
C ASN A 22 18.60 1.09 21.04
N VAL A 23 17.66 0.16 21.06
CA VAL A 23 17.23 -0.62 19.87
C VAL A 23 15.73 -0.52 19.75
N ASN A 24 15.26 -0.12 18.60
CA ASN A 24 13.84 -0.09 18.27
C ASN A 24 13.60 -0.94 17.01
N ILE A 25 12.65 -1.84 17.10
CA ILE A 25 12.24 -2.71 16.01
C ILE A 25 10.73 -2.58 15.85
N ALA A 26 10.28 -2.35 14.64
CA ALA A 26 8.88 -2.37 14.29
C ALA A 26 8.67 -3.18 13.01
N ALA A 27 7.61 -3.95 12.96
CA ALA A 27 7.19 -4.66 11.76
C ALA A 27 5.67 -4.61 11.65
N PHE A 28 5.17 -4.50 10.44
CA PHE A 28 3.75 -4.67 10.18
C PHE A 28 3.49 -5.43 8.88
N ARG A 29 2.33 -6.06 8.86
CA ARG A 29 1.74 -6.66 7.67
C ARG A 29 0.34 -6.11 7.49
N GLU A 30 0.02 -5.72 6.27
CA GLU A 30 -1.30 -5.30 5.83
C GLU A 30 -1.77 -6.20 4.69
N ASP A 31 -2.96 -6.72 4.83
CA ASP A 31 -3.66 -7.48 3.79
C ASP A 31 -4.96 -6.75 3.46
N THR A 32 -5.10 -6.31 2.22
CA THR A 32 -6.29 -5.64 1.71
C THR A 32 -6.89 -6.46 0.58
N HIS A 33 -8.20 -6.67 0.66
CA HIS A 33 -8.99 -7.27 -0.41
C HIS A 33 -10.15 -6.35 -0.77
N ALA A 34 -10.24 -5.96 -2.04
CA ALA A 34 -11.25 -5.08 -2.59
C ALA A 34 -11.83 -5.68 -3.89
N PRO A 35 -13.02 -5.27 -4.35
CA PRO A 35 -13.53 -5.63 -5.66
C PRO A 35 -12.64 -5.05 -6.78
N GLY A 36 -12.76 -5.57 -7.99
CA GLY A 36 -11.99 -5.11 -9.15
C GLY A 36 -12.12 -3.61 -9.41
N TYR A 37 -13.31 -3.04 -9.19
CA TYR A 37 -13.53 -1.61 -9.06
C TYR A 37 -13.49 -1.20 -7.60
N SER A 38 -12.37 -0.65 -7.16
CA SER A 38 -12.17 -0.20 -5.79
C SER A 38 -12.57 1.27 -5.59
N LEU A 39 -12.62 1.68 -4.32
CA LEU A 39 -12.87 3.07 -3.93
C LEU A 39 -11.85 4.07 -4.51
N GLY A 40 -10.66 3.62 -4.89
CA GLY A 40 -9.63 4.43 -5.54
C GLY A 40 -9.83 4.61 -7.05
N THR A 41 -10.77 3.90 -7.66
CA THR A 41 -11.12 4.08 -9.06
C THR A 41 -11.91 5.37 -9.20
N GLN A 42 -11.40 6.31 -10.00
CA GLN A 42 -12.05 7.61 -10.17
C GLN A 42 -13.32 7.50 -11.03
N GLY A 43 -14.26 8.39 -10.76
CA GLY A 43 -15.43 8.60 -11.59
C GLY A 43 -16.50 7.52 -11.43
N GLU A 44 -17.14 7.20 -12.53
CA GLU A 44 -18.32 6.36 -12.62
C GLU A 44 -18.09 4.88 -12.29
N PHE A 45 -16.83 4.45 -12.19
CA PHE A 45 -16.47 3.06 -11.82
C PHE A 45 -16.44 2.81 -10.32
N ASN A 46 -16.47 3.86 -9.50
CA ASN A 46 -16.48 3.71 -8.05
C ASN A 46 -17.84 3.16 -7.60
N PRO A 47 -17.91 2.01 -6.89
CA PRO A 47 -19.19 1.44 -6.44
C PRO A 47 -20.04 2.37 -5.55
N ILE A 48 -19.40 3.24 -4.76
CA ILE A 48 -20.11 4.22 -3.94
C ILE A 48 -20.74 5.30 -4.83
N SER A 49 -20.02 5.83 -5.80
CA SER A 49 -20.57 6.78 -6.77
C SER A 49 -21.74 6.16 -7.53
N GLN A 50 -21.56 4.91 -7.99
CA GLN A 50 -22.66 4.18 -8.65
C GLN A 50 -23.89 4.02 -7.75
N ALA A 51 -23.70 3.75 -6.45
CA ALA A 51 -24.81 3.63 -5.51
C ALA A 51 -25.55 4.96 -5.31
N LEU A 52 -24.81 6.07 -5.25
CA LEU A 52 -25.40 7.41 -5.10
C LEU A 52 -26.18 7.86 -6.33
N PHE A 53 -25.76 7.45 -7.52
CA PHE A 53 -26.43 7.81 -8.79
C PHE A 53 -27.43 6.76 -9.26
N SER A 54 -27.56 5.62 -8.59
CA SER A 54 -28.55 4.60 -8.94
C SER A 54 -29.96 5.09 -8.69
N LEU A 55 -30.85 4.85 -9.66
CA LEU A 55 -32.28 5.19 -9.50
C LEU A 55 -32.97 4.13 -8.62
N PRO A 56 -33.64 4.52 -7.55
CA PRO A 56 -34.26 3.59 -6.60
C PRO A 56 -35.44 2.80 -7.19
N ILE A 57 -35.99 3.25 -8.34
CA ILE A 57 -37.10 2.60 -9.02
C ILE A 57 -36.70 1.43 -9.93
N ILE A 58 -35.41 1.24 -10.15
CA ILE A 58 -34.89 0.17 -11.02
C ILE A 58 -34.70 -1.09 -10.19
N ALA A 59 -35.28 -2.19 -10.65
CA ALA A 59 -35.05 -3.48 -10.02
C ALA A 59 -33.56 -3.86 -10.05
N PRO A 60 -33.02 -4.47 -8.99
CA PRO A 60 -31.58 -4.84 -8.96
C PRO A 60 -31.22 -5.89 -10.02
N THR A 61 -32.17 -6.68 -10.47
CA THR A 61 -31.98 -7.72 -11.52
C THR A 61 -33.16 -7.73 -12.48
N TYR A 62 -32.90 -8.07 -13.74
CA TYR A 62 -33.89 -8.32 -14.79
C TYR A 62 -33.39 -9.43 -15.70
N ASN A 63 -34.20 -10.46 -15.93
CA ASN A 63 -33.84 -11.67 -16.71
C ASN A 63 -32.49 -12.28 -16.24
N ASP A 64 -32.35 -12.49 -14.91
CA ASP A 64 -31.16 -13.05 -14.26
C ASP A 64 -29.86 -12.24 -14.40
N LEU A 65 -29.92 -11.09 -15.06
CA LEU A 65 -28.80 -10.15 -15.16
C LEU A 65 -28.98 -8.98 -14.18
N PRO A 66 -27.88 -8.46 -13.61
CA PRO A 66 -27.93 -7.21 -12.86
C PRO A 66 -28.48 -6.10 -13.74
N GLN A 67 -29.47 -5.36 -13.25
CA GLN A 67 -30.06 -4.24 -13.98
C GLN A 67 -29.50 -2.92 -13.43
N GLY A 68 -29.02 -2.09 -14.33
CA GLY A 68 -28.52 -0.76 -14.01
C GLY A 68 -29.15 0.32 -14.89
N TYR A 69 -28.90 1.55 -14.51
CA TYR A 69 -29.29 2.74 -15.23
C TYR A 69 -28.14 3.31 -16.03
N MET A 70 -28.38 3.69 -17.27
CA MET A 70 -27.38 4.35 -18.10
C MET A 70 -27.31 5.85 -17.75
N SER A 71 -26.20 6.26 -17.16
CA SER A 71 -25.86 7.66 -16.93
C SER A 71 -24.73 8.05 -17.88
N GLY A 72 -25.05 8.90 -18.86
CA GLY A 72 -24.09 9.21 -19.91
C GLY A 72 -23.76 7.99 -20.79
N VAL A 73 -22.48 7.61 -20.83
CA VAL A 73 -21.97 6.44 -21.56
C VAL A 73 -21.86 5.17 -20.72
N TYR A 74 -22.16 5.24 -19.42
CA TYR A 74 -21.92 4.14 -18.49
C TYR A 74 -23.22 3.68 -17.82
N THR A 75 -23.36 2.37 -17.69
CA THR A 75 -24.44 1.76 -16.93
C THR A 75 -24.00 1.51 -15.50
N GLN A 76 -24.73 2.07 -14.56
CA GLN A 76 -24.43 2.03 -13.13
C GLN A 76 -25.18 0.89 -12.46
N GLN A 77 -24.44 -0.04 -11.87
CA GLN A 77 -24.96 -1.15 -11.07
C GLN A 77 -23.97 -1.52 -9.95
N PRO A 78 -24.10 -0.90 -8.77
CA PRO A 78 -23.11 -1.00 -7.71
C PRO A 78 -22.94 -2.43 -7.15
N ILE A 79 -24.01 -3.21 -7.08
CA ILE A 79 -23.96 -4.60 -6.59
C ILE A 79 -23.13 -5.48 -7.54
N ALA A 80 -23.32 -5.32 -8.85
CA ALA A 80 -22.55 -6.05 -9.83
C ALA A 80 -21.11 -5.57 -9.88
N ALA A 81 -20.86 -4.28 -9.75
CA ALA A 81 -19.52 -3.71 -9.64
C ALA A 81 -18.73 -4.32 -8.48
N VAL A 82 -19.35 -4.52 -7.32
CA VAL A 82 -18.72 -5.15 -6.17
C VAL A 82 -18.51 -6.66 -6.34
N ASN A 83 -19.50 -7.36 -6.91
CA ASN A 83 -19.54 -8.83 -6.88
C ASN A 83 -18.98 -9.48 -8.14
N LYS A 84 -18.95 -8.77 -9.28
CA LYS A 84 -18.62 -9.35 -10.60
C LYS A 84 -17.43 -8.70 -11.29
N SER A 85 -16.88 -7.59 -10.77
CA SER A 85 -15.78 -6.86 -11.41
C SER A 85 -14.41 -7.52 -11.22
N GLY A 86 -14.32 -8.60 -10.48
CA GLY A 86 -13.06 -9.25 -10.09
C GLY A 86 -12.60 -8.82 -8.70
N PHE A 87 -11.28 -8.73 -8.49
CA PHE A 87 -10.72 -8.40 -7.18
C PHE A 87 -9.40 -7.63 -7.28
N GLN A 88 -9.07 -6.95 -6.19
CA GLN A 88 -7.78 -6.33 -5.94
C GLN A 88 -7.27 -6.80 -4.59
N ASP A 89 -6.18 -7.55 -4.59
CA ASP A 89 -5.47 -7.99 -3.40
C ASP A 89 -4.17 -7.21 -3.27
N THR A 90 -3.96 -6.59 -2.12
CA THR A 90 -2.68 -5.95 -1.77
C THR A 90 -2.17 -6.54 -0.48
N LYS A 91 -0.92 -7.02 -0.51
CA LYS A 91 -0.19 -7.50 0.67
C LYS A 91 1.05 -6.63 0.85
N ARG A 92 1.14 -5.97 1.99
CA ARG A 92 2.27 -5.10 2.32
C ARG A 92 2.97 -5.58 3.58
N TRP A 93 4.27 -5.70 3.49
CA TRP A 93 5.16 -5.96 4.62
C TRP A 93 6.10 -4.79 4.79
N GLN A 94 6.28 -4.37 6.01
CA GLN A 94 7.27 -3.35 6.35
C GLN A 94 8.01 -3.77 7.62
N PHE A 95 9.32 -3.57 7.59
CA PHE A 95 10.21 -3.74 8.73
C PHE A 95 11.02 -2.46 8.90
N GLU A 96 11.12 -1.99 10.13
CA GLU A 96 11.90 -0.83 10.53
C GLU A 96 12.73 -1.22 11.74
N GLY A 97 14.03 -1.13 11.61
CA GLY A 97 14.97 -1.39 12.69
C GLY A 97 15.91 -0.22 12.87
N ASN A 98 16.08 0.27 14.07
CA ASN A 98 17.12 1.24 14.36
C ASN A 98 17.83 0.92 15.68
N ALA A 99 19.12 1.23 15.72
CA ALA A 99 19.96 1.09 16.89
C ALA A 99 20.79 2.35 17.07
N LYS A 100 20.92 2.79 18.32
CA LYS A 100 21.80 3.87 18.73
C LYS A 100 22.75 3.33 19.78
N LEU A 101 24.04 3.41 19.54
CA LEU A 101 25.09 3.19 20.51
C LEU A 101 25.68 4.53 20.90
N GLU A 102 25.61 4.89 22.19
CA GLU A 102 26.13 6.14 22.73
C GLU A 102 27.21 5.87 23.76
N TYR A 103 28.31 6.61 23.68
CA TYR A 103 29.37 6.65 24.66
C TYR A 103 29.44 8.01 25.34
N ASP A 104 29.41 8.03 26.67
CA ASP A 104 29.54 9.24 27.48
C ASP A 104 30.97 9.38 28.00
N PHE A 105 31.67 10.44 27.60
CA PHE A 105 33.03 10.74 28.00
C PHE A 105 33.13 11.39 29.38
N GLY A 106 32.04 11.55 30.12
CA GLY A 106 31.99 12.24 31.43
C GLY A 106 32.91 11.64 32.50
N SER A 107 33.43 10.41 32.31
CA SER A 107 34.44 9.81 33.19
C SER A 107 35.84 10.48 33.03
N ILE A 108 36.05 11.22 31.93
CA ILE A 108 37.31 11.92 31.63
C ILE A 108 37.07 13.40 31.84
N LYS A 109 37.69 13.96 32.87
CA LYS A 109 37.46 15.35 33.32
C LYS A 109 37.67 16.41 32.22
N ALA A 110 38.60 16.16 31.30
CA ALA A 110 38.85 17.05 30.16
C ALA A 110 37.72 17.00 29.09
N LEU A 111 36.97 15.88 29.01
CA LEU A 111 35.94 15.62 28.02
C LEU A 111 34.52 15.62 28.65
N GLU A 112 34.41 16.15 29.86
CA GLU A 112 33.13 16.27 30.57
C GLU A 112 32.11 17.04 29.72
N GLY A 113 30.92 16.45 29.54
CA GLY A 113 29.85 16.99 28.68
C GLY A 113 29.90 16.53 27.21
N LEU A 114 30.95 15.80 26.81
CA LEU A 114 31.05 15.23 25.48
C LEU A 114 30.42 13.85 25.43
N LYS A 115 29.60 13.61 24.37
CA LYS A 115 29.01 12.32 24.04
C LYS A 115 29.19 12.03 22.56
N ALA A 116 29.58 10.81 22.23
CA ALA A 116 29.57 10.32 20.86
C ALA A 116 28.52 9.22 20.70
N ALA A 117 27.80 9.24 19.61
CA ALA A 117 26.82 8.22 19.28
C ALA A 117 26.90 7.82 17.80
N VAL A 118 26.57 6.57 17.53
CA VAL A 118 26.32 6.08 16.18
C VAL A 118 24.89 5.58 16.11
N HIS A 119 24.11 6.15 15.19
CA HIS A 119 22.79 5.67 14.84
C HIS A 119 22.89 4.84 13.56
N VAL A 120 22.27 3.68 13.57
CA VAL A 120 22.11 2.83 12.39
C VAL A 120 20.62 2.55 12.24
N ALA A 121 20.09 2.73 11.04
CA ALA A 121 18.71 2.36 10.73
C ALA A 121 18.66 1.52 9.46
N TYR A 122 17.77 0.55 9.46
CA TYR A 122 17.44 -0.28 8.32
C TYR A 122 15.93 -0.37 8.16
N ASP A 123 15.46 0.00 6.97
CA ASP A 123 14.07 -0.01 6.57
C ASP A 123 13.91 -1.00 5.41
N TYR A 124 12.90 -1.84 5.48
CA TYR A 124 12.54 -2.76 4.41
C TYR A 124 11.04 -2.71 4.16
N SER A 125 10.64 -2.65 2.90
CA SER A 125 9.24 -2.73 2.48
C SER A 125 9.07 -3.68 1.30
N ASN A 126 7.98 -4.44 1.31
CA ASN A 126 7.56 -5.27 0.19
C ASN A 126 6.06 -5.10 0.00
N THR A 127 5.64 -4.81 -1.23
CA THR A 127 4.22 -4.69 -1.60
C THR A 127 3.93 -5.58 -2.79
N GLY A 128 3.10 -6.57 -2.59
CA GLY A 128 2.58 -7.43 -3.65
C GLY A 128 1.13 -7.07 -3.98
N ASN A 129 0.85 -6.82 -5.25
CA ASN A 129 -0.50 -6.55 -5.75
C ASN A 129 -0.93 -7.65 -6.73
N ARG A 130 -2.20 -8.02 -6.67
CA ARG A 130 -2.88 -8.91 -7.59
C ARG A 130 -4.22 -8.29 -7.95
N ASN A 131 -4.36 -7.85 -9.19
CA ASN A 131 -5.57 -7.21 -9.68
C ASN A 131 -6.16 -8.03 -10.81
N MET A 132 -7.35 -8.57 -10.58
CA MET A 132 -8.18 -9.21 -11.59
C MET A 132 -9.31 -8.27 -11.94
N LEU A 133 -9.33 -7.80 -13.17
CA LEU A 133 -10.44 -7.08 -13.74
C LEU A 133 -11.28 -8.06 -14.56
N GLN A 134 -12.52 -8.29 -14.15
CA GLN A 134 -13.40 -9.24 -14.81
C GLN A 134 -14.45 -8.50 -15.62
N SER A 135 -14.59 -8.89 -16.89
CA SER A 135 -15.71 -8.47 -17.73
C SER A 135 -17.00 -9.18 -17.30
N TYR A 136 -18.10 -8.45 -17.23
CA TYR A 136 -19.42 -9.00 -16.92
C TYR A 136 -20.52 -8.28 -17.71
N GLN A 137 -21.64 -8.97 -17.91
CA GLN A 137 -22.82 -8.42 -18.56
C GLN A 137 -23.84 -7.91 -17.55
N LEU A 138 -24.57 -6.91 -17.95
CA LEU A 138 -25.66 -6.34 -17.20
C LEU A 138 -26.76 -5.84 -18.14
N MET A 139 -27.98 -5.65 -17.62
CA MET A 139 -29.09 -4.99 -18.29
C MET A 139 -28.99 -3.49 -18.09
N SER A 140 -28.91 -2.74 -19.20
CA SER A 140 -28.97 -1.28 -19.19
C SER A 140 -30.39 -0.84 -19.49
N PHE A 141 -31.02 -0.17 -18.52
CA PHE A 141 -32.32 0.47 -18.70
C PHE A 141 -32.16 1.88 -19.26
N SER A 142 -32.85 2.17 -20.34
CA SER A 142 -32.93 3.52 -20.93
C SER A 142 -34.31 4.14 -20.60
N PRO A 143 -34.38 5.19 -19.79
CA PRO A 143 -35.65 5.85 -19.49
C PRO A 143 -36.26 6.58 -20.70
N THR A 144 -35.43 6.96 -21.68
CA THR A 144 -35.89 7.63 -22.90
C THR A 144 -36.69 6.70 -23.80
N THR A 145 -36.25 5.45 -23.93
CA THR A 145 -36.91 4.45 -24.80
C THR A 145 -37.75 3.47 -24.01
N MET A 146 -37.73 3.54 -22.67
CA MET A 146 -38.42 2.61 -21.76
C MET A 146 -38.03 1.13 -22.05
N ASN A 147 -36.84 0.90 -22.50
CA ASN A 147 -36.36 -0.43 -22.90
C ASN A 147 -35.08 -0.81 -22.15
N SER A 148 -34.84 -2.13 -22.03
CA SER A 148 -33.63 -2.69 -21.44
C SER A 148 -32.86 -3.48 -22.47
N THR A 149 -31.56 -3.26 -22.55
CA THR A 149 -30.65 -3.95 -23.47
C THR A 149 -29.49 -4.58 -22.71
N VAL A 150 -29.00 -5.73 -23.18
CA VAL A 150 -27.81 -6.37 -22.62
C VAL A 150 -26.58 -5.58 -23.06
N VAL A 151 -25.76 -5.18 -22.11
CA VAL A 151 -24.49 -4.48 -22.36
C VAL A 151 -23.38 -5.09 -21.53
N ASN A 152 -22.14 -4.96 -21.97
CA ASN A 152 -20.99 -5.21 -21.12
C ASN A 152 -20.82 -4.04 -20.17
N ALA A 153 -20.39 -4.32 -18.92
CA ALA A 153 -20.09 -3.27 -17.96
C ALA A 153 -19.05 -2.32 -18.56
N SER A 154 -19.42 -1.04 -18.61
CA SER A 154 -18.55 -0.01 -19.19
C SER A 154 -17.25 0.12 -18.40
N GLY A 155 -16.15 0.38 -19.11
CA GLY A 155 -14.81 0.50 -18.55
C GLY A 155 -14.07 -0.82 -18.30
N VAL A 156 -14.74 -1.94 -18.50
CA VAL A 156 -14.06 -3.24 -18.61
C VAL A 156 -13.85 -3.54 -20.08
N ASN A 157 -12.62 -3.74 -20.47
CA ASN A 157 -12.32 -4.30 -21.78
C ASN A 157 -13.14 -5.59 -21.98
N VAL A 158 -13.52 -5.89 -23.18
CA VAL A 158 -14.30 -7.10 -23.54
C VAL A 158 -13.65 -8.38 -22.97
N ASN A 159 -12.35 -8.32 -22.71
CA ASN A 159 -11.55 -9.39 -22.12
C ASN A 159 -11.18 -9.09 -20.68
N SER A 160 -11.46 -10.05 -19.80
CA SER A 160 -10.95 -9.99 -18.42
C SER A 160 -9.43 -9.98 -18.40
N SER A 161 -8.84 -9.24 -17.49
CA SER A 161 -7.38 -9.06 -17.41
C SER A 161 -6.86 -9.25 -15.99
N PHE A 162 -5.63 -9.72 -15.90
CA PHE A 162 -4.93 -9.90 -14.62
C PHE A 162 -3.58 -9.19 -14.63
N ASN A 163 -3.37 -8.40 -13.59
CA ASN A 163 -2.13 -7.72 -13.31
C ASN A 163 -1.57 -8.23 -11.98
N LYS A 164 -0.30 -8.59 -11.97
CA LYS A 164 0.44 -8.96 -10.76
C LYS A 164 1.70 -8.13 -10.69
N SER A 165 1.88 -7.40 -9.60
CA SER A 165 3.10 -6.64 -9.36
C SER A 165 3.69 -6.96 -7.99
N SER A 166 5.00 -6.91 -7.91
CA SER A 166 5.76 -6.99 -6.67
C SER A 166 6.76 -5.85 -6.65
N SER A 167 6.69 -5.04 -5.62
CA SER A 167 7.61 -3.91 -5.40
C SER A 167 8.28 -4.11 -4.05
N PHE A 168 9.59 -4.04 -4.04
CA PHE A 168 10.35 -4.07 -2.79
C PHE A 168 11.34 -2.91 -2.74
N GLY A 169 11.66 -2.49 -1.53
CA GLY A 169 12.63 -1.44 -1.30
C GLY A 169 13.28 -1.62 0.05
N ASP A 170 14.55 -1.25 0.14
CA ASP A 170 15.30 -1.20 1.38
C ASP A 170 16.07 0.12 1.50
N GLY A 171 16.32 0.50 2.73
CA GLY A 171 17.06 1.69 3.10
C GLY A 171 18.02 1.40 4.26
N PHE A 172 19.25 1.83 4.13
CA PHE A 172 20.25 1.76 5.20
C PHE A 172 20.77 3.16 5.49
N THR A 173 20.72 3.55 6.76
CA THR A 173 21.19 4.86 7.23
C THR A 173 22.21 4.69 8.34
N VAL A 174 23.32 5.42 8.24
CA VAL A 174 24.31 5.54 9.32
C VAL A 174 24.50 7.00 9.64
N ARG A 175 24.44 7.35 10.93
CA ARG A 175 24.58 8.72 11.42
C ARG A 175 25.44 8.77 12.69
N PRO A 176 26.76 8.94 12.57
CA PRO A 176 27.61 9.31 13.71
C PRO A 176 27.26 10.73 14.16
N THR A 177 27.24 10.90 15.47
CA THR A 177 26.85 12.15 16.14
C THR A 177 27.81 12.45 17.27
N LEU A 178 28.20 13.69 17.42
CA LEU A 178 29.01 14.19 18.53
C LEU A 178 28.23 15.32 19.19
N THR A 179 27.95 15.18 20.46
CA THR A 179 27.19 16.19 21.24
C THR A 179 28.08 16.67 22.40
N TYR A 180 28.15 17.96 22.57
CA TYR A 180 28.82 18.61 23.69
C TYR A 180 27.86 19.51 24.45
N ASN A 181 27.72 19.31 25.78
CA ASN A 181 26.93 20.16 26.65
C ASN A 181 27.67 20.30 27.98
N ARG A 182 28.07 21.50 28.30
CA ARG A 182 28.79 21.77 29.56
C ARG A 182 28.42 23.13 30.13
N GLU A 183 28.33 23.18 31.46
CA GLU A 183 28.13 24.41 32.21
C GLU A 183 29.45 24.90 32.80
N PHE A 184 29.72 26.19 32.63
CA PHE A 184 30.87 26.91 33.14
C PHE A 184 30.38 28.04 34.02
N GLY A 185 30.15 27.79 35.29
CA GLY A 185 29.59 28.75 36.22
C GLY A 185 28.20 29.22 35.81
N ARG A 186 28.08 30.46 35.30
CA ARG A 186 26.79 31.01 34.82
C ARG A 186 26.57 30.79 33.30
N HIS A 187 27.51 30.22 32.62
CA HIS A 187 27.47 30.05 31.17
C HIS A 187 27.23 28.58 30.84
N SER A 188 26.28 28.33 29.93
CA SER A 188 26.03 26.98 29.36
C SER A 188 26.44 26.98 27.89
N VAL A 189 27.27 26.02 27.50
CA VAL A 189 27.75 25.87 26.12
C VAL A 189 27.26 24.53 25.60
N GLY A 190 26.57 24.57 24.48
CA GLY A 190 26.10 23.37 23.78
C GLY A 190 26.48 23.36 22.29
N GLY A 191 26.79 22.19 21.78
CA GLY A 191 27.10 21.98 20.38
C GLY A 191 26.72 20.60 19.90
N LEU A 192 26.35 20.49 18.64
CA LEU A 192 26.02 19.23 17.98
C LEU A 192 26.72 19.20 16.61
N PHE A 193 27.45 18.10 16.37
CA PHE A 193 27.95 17.76 15.06
C PHE A 193 27.47 16.40 14.66
N PHE A 194 27.00 16.22 13.43
CA PHE A 194 26.63 14.93 12.88
C PHE A 194 26.95 14.84 11.39
N TYR A 195 27.15 13.61 10.94
CA TYR A 195 27.21 13.25 9.54
C TYR A 195 26.14 12.18 9.27
N GLU A 196 25.46 12.24 8.14
CA GLU A 196 24.50 11.22 7.78
C GLU A 196 24.77 10.71 6.38
N GLN A 197 24.76 9.38 6.25
CA GLN A 197 24.79 8.70 4.96
C GLN A 197 23.61 7.77 4.88
N LYS A 198 22.82 7.93 3.82
CA LYS A 198 21.66 7.07 3.50
C LYS A 198 21.83 6.44 2.12
N LYS A 199 21.61 5.14 2.04
CA LYS A 199 21.51 4.41 0.79
C LYS A 199 20.13 3.77 0.71
N THR A 200 19.43 3.97 -0.42
CA THR A 200 18.13 3.35 -0.70
C THR A 200 18.20 2.58 -2.00
N TYR A 201 17.49 1.46 -2.02
CA TYR A 201 17.27 0.66 -3.22
C TYR A 201 15.79 0.37 -3.37
N SER A 202 15.29 0.34 -4.59
CA SER A 202 13.92 -0.10 -4.88
C SER A 202 13.87 -0.77 -6.25
N ASP A 203 13.04 -1.81 -6.34
CA ASP A 203 12.79 -2.53 -7.57
C ASP A 203 11.31 -2.91 -7.67
N THR A 204 10.79 -2.96 -8.89
CA THR A 204 9.38 -3.31 -9.17
C THR A 204 9.31 -4.21 -10.38
N MET A 205 8.64 -5.34 -10.20
CA MET A 205 8.32 -6.27 -11.29
C MET A 205 6.80 -6.27 -11.49
N THR A 206 6.35 -6.14 -12.74
CA THR A 206 4.95 -6.17 -13.10
C THR A 206 4.73 -7.15 -14.24
N GLY A 207 3.69 -7.98 -14.13
CA GLY A 207 3.22 -8.86 -15.20
C GLY A 207 1.74 -8.58 -15.48
N TYR A 208 1.39 -8.47 -16.75
CA TYR A 208 0.02 -8.26 -17.21
C TYR A 208 -0.37 -9.30 -18.24
N LYS A 209 -1.62 -9.76 -18.19
CA LYS A 209 -2.18 -10.64 -19.18
C LYS A 209 -3.69 -10.47 -19.29
N ALA A 210 -4.22 -10.59 -20.50
CA ALA A 210 -5.66 -10.53 -20.78
C ALA A 210 -6.17 -11.86 -21.35
N GLY A 211 -7.48 -11.95 -21.62
CA GLY A 211 -8.11 -13.12 -22.21
C GLY A 211 -8.41 -14.23 -21.21
N TYR A 212 -8.82 -13.87 -19.98
CA TYR A 212 -9.27 -14.82 -18.98
C TYR A 212 -10.75 -15.16 -19.17
N PHE A 213 -11.07 -16.45 -19.28
CA PHE A 213 -12.43 -16.94 -19.40
C PHE A 213 -13.10 -17.20 -18.04
N ALA A 214 -12.31 -17.42 -17.01
CA ALA A 214 -12.79 -17.71 -15.66
C ALA A 214 -11.97 -16.94 -14.62
N PRO A 215 -12.61 -16.52 -13.49
CA PRO A 215 -11.93 -15.79 -12.43
C PRO A 215 -10.95 -16.62 -11.59
N TYR A 216 -11.00 -17.94 -11.72
CA TYR A 216 -10.17 -18.86 -10.95
C TYR A 216 -9.84 -20.14 -11.75
N PRO A 217 -8.63 -20.70 -11.60
CA PRO A 217 -7.48 -20.14 -10.88
C PRO A 217 -6.89 -18.93 -11.63
N VAL A 218 -6.39 -17.93 -10.86
CA VAL A 218 -5.80 -16.70 -11.43
C VAL A 218 -4.29 -16.77 -11.38
N ASP A 219 -3.69 -16.97 -12.55
CA ASP A 219 -2.24 -16.96 -12.72
C ASP A 219 -1.89 -16.35 -14.09
N LEU A 220 -0.71 -15.73 -14.21
CA LEU A 220 -0.24 -15.14 -15.46
C LEU A 220 -0.05 -16.18 -16.58
N SER A 221 0.10 -17.45 -16.26
CA SER A 221 0.26 -18.52 -17.25
C SER A 221 -1.03 -18.85 -18.01
N ILE A 222 -2.21 -18.55 -17.48
CA ILE A 222 -3.51 -18.99 -17.97
C ILE A 222 -4.12 -18.03 -19.00
N GLY A 223 -3.76 -16.75 -18.98
CA GLY A 223 -4.27 -15.77 -19.93
C GLY A 223 -3.83 -16.08 -21.36
N THR A 224 -4.71 -15.81 -22.32
CA THR A 224 -4.49 -16.15 -23.73
C THR A 224 -3.77 -15.06 -24.52
N THR A 225 -3.87 -13.80 -24.08
CA THR A 225 -3.29 -12.65 -24.80
C THR A 225 -2.14 -12.05 -23.99
N TRP A 226 -0.98 -12.01 -24.59
CA TRP A 226 0.19 -11.30 -24.06
C TRP A 226 0.26 -9.94 -24.74
N GLU A 227 -0.08 -8.87 -24.04
CA GLU A 227 0.24 -7.52 -24.46
C GLU A 227 1.58 -7.17 -23.80
N GLY A 228 2.64 -7.08 -24.62
CA GLY A 228 3.96 -6.67 -24.14
C GLY A 228 3.90 -5.25 -23.54
N ILE A 229 4.65 -5.07 -22.49
CA ILE A 229 4.90 -3.77 -21.83
C ILE A 229 5.89 -3.00 -22.68
#